data_3d811c2197542d8431c7949b04b00180
#
_entry.id   3d811c2197542d8431c7949b04b00180
#
_cell.length_a   1.000
_cell.length_b   1.000
_cell.length_c   1.000
_cell.angle_alpha   90.00
_cell.angle_beta   90.00
_cell.angle_gamma   90.00
#
_symmetry.space_group_name_H-M   'P 1'
#
loop_
_entity.id
_entity.type
_entity.pdbx_description
1 polymer ?
#
loop_
_entity_poly.entity_id
_entity_poly.type
_entity_poly.pdbx_seq_one_letter_code
_entity_poly.pdbx_strand_id
1 'polypeptide(L)'
;LVPPTPGPLVVAGELGVDLGRMIVGGILVGLVGMTGAFAYARWFNRNYPIELRTNPNEKESKYLKLSDTPDEQLPSLLSSLSPILIPVILLAGKSLLLQFSDTLNKNGWGGLLDLFVLLGDKNIALTLGALLALRQLMKSKIFSKPDLSESVKSSLQGAGVIILITGMGGAFGGILQQTSLGLEVSNFVSRQEFGSLAILVVAYFTTSVIRIAQGSATVAMVTSIGIVGGLVEQGLG
;
A
#
# COMPACT_ATOMS: atom_id res chain seq x y z
N LEU A 1 4.76 0.69 3.42
CA LEU A 1 3.35 0.70 3.08
C LEU A 1 3.03 1.90 2.20
N VAL A 2 2.99 1.67 0.92
CA VAL A 2 2.80 2.68 -0.12
C VAL A 2 1.61 2.22 -0.97
N PRO A 3 0.73 3.09 -1.46
CA PRO A 3 -0.25 2.70 -2.48
C PRO A 3 0.44 1.96 -3.64
N PRO A 4 -0.19 0.97 -4.24
CA PRO A 4 -1.61 0.61 -4.15
C PRO A 4 -1.99 -0.43 -3.07
N THR A 5 -1.27 -0.52 -1.96
CA THR A 5 -1.68 -1.44 -0.87
C THR A 5 -2.98 -0.97 -0.20
N PRO A 6 -3.84 -1.90 0.29
CA PRO A 6 -5.21 -1.57 0.73
C PRO A 6 -5.29 -0.54 1.84
N GLY A 7 -4.42 -0.60 2.85
CA GLY A 7 -4.43 0.34 3.97
C GLY A 7 -4.23 1.79 3.53
N PRO A 8 -3.15 2.12 2.83
CA PRO A 8 -2.94 3.46 2.30
C PRO A 8 -4.02 3.93 1.34
N LEU A 9 -4.64 3.03 0.54
CA LEU A 9 -5.75 3.41 -0.34
C LEU A 9 -6.98 3.89 0.45
N VAL A 10 -7.31 3.21 1.56
CA VAL A 10 -8.42 3.61 2.43
C VAL A 10 -8.09 4.94 3.10
N VAL A 11 -6.89 5.07 3.68
CA VAL A 11 -6.47 6.33 4.33
C VAL A 11 -6.48 7.51 3.36
N ALA A 12 -6.00 7.31 2.12
CA ALA A 12 -6.05 8.35 1.09
C ALA A 12 -7.49 8.75 0.74
N GLY A 13 -8.40 7.78 0.68
CA GLY A 13 -9.82 8.02 0.42
C GLY A 13 -10.50 8.80 1.53
N GLU A 14 -10.27 8.43 2.79
CA GLU A 14 -10.86 9.07 3.98
C GLU A 14 -10.32 10.50 4.19
N LEU A 15 -9.03 10.73 3.95
CA LEU A 15 -8.41 12.04 4.11
C LEU A 15 -8.49 12.93 2.85
N GLY A 16 -9.08 12.44 1.77
CA GLY A 16 -9.12 13.17 0.49
C GLY A 16 -7.75 13.45 -0.11
N VAL A 17 -6.71 12.67 0.28
CA VAL A 17 -5.34 12.87 -0.19
C VAL A 17 -5.16 12.25 -1.57
N ASP A 18 -4.51 13.00 -2.47
CA ASP A 18 -4.14 12.51 -3.78
C ASP A 18 -3.18 11.30 -3.68
N LEU A 19 -3.52 10.24 -4.42
CA LEU A 19 -2.78 8.98 -4.37
C LEU A 19 -1.32 9.11 -4.81
N GLY A 20 -1.03 9.97 -5.78
CA GLY A 20 0.34 10.17 -6.23
C GLY A 20 1.20 10.88 -5.19
N ARG A 21 0.65 11.91 -4.52
CA ARG A 21 1.33 12.55 -3.38
C ARG A 21 1.58 11.56 -2.27
N MET A 22 0.61 10.69 -2.00
CA MET A 22 0.76 9.64 -0.99
C MET A 22 1.81 8.58 -1.39
N ILE A 23 1.91 8.24 -2.68
CA ILE A 23 2.95 7.33 -3.19
C ILE A 23 4.33 7.97 -2.98
N VAL A 24 4.53 9.21 -3.41
CA VAL A 24 5.82 9.90 -3.28
C VAL A 24 6.22 10.05 -1.82
N GLY A 25 5.33 10.57 -0.98
CA GLY A 25 5.56 10.71 0.46
C GLY A 25 5.83 9.36 1.14
N GLY A 26 5.05 8.34 0.79
CA GLY A 26 5.22 6.98 1.31
C GLY A 26 6.55 6.35 0.92
N ILE A 27 7.03 6.58 -0.30
CA ILE A 27 8.35 6.10 -0.75
C ILE A 27 9.46 6.79 0.06
N LEU A 28 9.40 8.12 0.22
CA LEU A 28 10.41 8.87 0.97
C LEU A 28 10.49 8.40 2.43
N VAL A 29 9.36 8.33 3.13
CA VAL A 29 9.30 7.83 4.51
C VAL A 29 9.70 6.37 4.59
N GLY A 30 9.26 5.57 3.62
CA GLY A 30 9.60 4.15 3.52
C GLY A 30 11.09 3.90 3.34
N LEU A 31 11.79 4.70 2.54
CA LEU A 31 13.25 4.60 2.37
C LEU A 31 14.00 4.89 3.67
N VAL A 32 13.57 5.90 4.43
CA VAL A 32 14.15 6.20 5.74
C VAL A 32 13.91 5.04 6.72
N GLY A 33 12.67 4.54 6.78
CA GLY A 33 12.32 3.40 7.62
C GLY A 33 13.07 2.12 7.24
N MET A 34 13.20 1.85 5.94
CA MET A 34 13.92 0.67 5.43
C MET A 34 15.41 0.73 5.75
N THR A 35 16.05 1.89 5.61
CA THR A 35 17.46 2.07 5.97
C THR A 35 17.69 1.85 7.46
N GLY A 36 16.82 2.39 8.31
CA GLY A 36 16.89 2.15 9.76
C GLY A 36 16.68 0.69 10.13
N ALA A 37 15.66 0.04 9.56
CA ALA A 37 15.37 -1.37 9.78
C ALA A 37 16.52 -2.27 9.28
N PHE A 38 17.09 -1.97 8.12
CA PHE A 38 18.24 -2.70 7.58
C PHE A 38 19.49 -2.55 8.45
N ALA A 39 19.78 -1.34 8.90
CA ALA A 39 20.91 -1.07 9.81
C ALA A 39 20.74 -1.85 11.12
N TYR A 40 19.54 -1.82 11.70
CA TYR A 40 19.22 -2.57 12.89
C TYR A 40 19.33 -4.08 12.68
N ALA A 41 18.74 -4.61 11.61
CA ALA A 41 18.80 -6.03 11.29
C ALA A 41 20.24 -6.51 11.06
N ARG A 42 21.08 -5.70 10.38
CA ARG A 42 22.48 -6.01 10.19
C ARG A 42 23.27 -6.03 11.51
N TRP A 43 23.01 -5.04 12.38
CA TRP A 43 23.62 -4.98 13.70
C TRP A 43 23.19 -6.17 14.57
N PHE A 44 21.88 -6.46 14.60
CA PHE A 44 21.32 -7.57 15.36
C PHE A 44 21.86 -8.92 14.91
N ASN A 45 21.84 -9.19 13.59
CA ASN A 45 22.30 -10.47 13.03
C ASN A 45 23.81 -10.68 13.22
N ARG A 46 24.59 -9.58 13.31
CA ARG A 46 26.02 -9.67 13.63
C ARG A 46 26.27 -10.08 15.09
N ASN A 47 25.45 -9.61 16.01
CA ASN A 47 25.62 -9.86 17.44
C ASN A 47 24.89 -11.11 17.91
N TYR A 48 23.80 -11.47 17.22
CA TYR A 48 22.93 -12.60 17.56
C TYR A 48 22.62 -13.39 16.28
N PRO A 49 23.57 -14.20 15.78
CA PRO A 49 23.31 -14.99 14.59
C PRO A 49 22.21 -16.02 14.87
N ILE A 50 21.12 -15.94 14.11
CA ILE A 50 20.00 -16.88 14.18
C ILE A 50 20.16 -17.84 13.01
N GLU A 51 20.26 -19.14 13.30
CA GLU A 51 20.26 -20.16 12.26
C GLU A 51 18.89 -20.20 11.55
N LEU A 52 18.95 -20.22 10.21
CA LEU A 52 17.74 -20.39 9.42
C LEU A 52 17.15 -21.77 9.70
N ARG A 53 15.96 -21.80 10.32
CA ARG A 53 15.20 -23.03 10.45
C ARG A 53 14.60 -23.38 9.10
N THR A 54 15.20 -24.34 8.41
CA THR A 54 14.59 -24.98 7.25
C THR A 54 13.43 -25.83 7.74
N ASN A 55 12.21 -25.41 7.42
CA ASN A 55 11.02 -26.21 7.68
C ASN A 55 10.81 -27.15 6.49
N PRO A 56 10.99 -28.48 6.59
CA PRO A 56 10.97 -29.39 5.46
C PRO A 56 9.60 -29.56 4.80
N ASN A 57 8.55 -28.96 5.37
CA ASN A 57 7.17 -29.17 4.93
C ASN A 57 6.57 -27.93 4.24
N GLU A 58 6.21 -28.10 2.99
CA GLU A 58 5.13 -27.52 2.19
C GLU A 58 5.40 -26.41 1.20
N LYS A 59 6.07 -25.34 1.52
CA LYS A 59 6.21 -24.22 0.56
C LYS A 59 7.63 -24.10 -0.02
N GLU A 60 8.57 -24.62 0.70
CA GLU A 60 10.00 -24.58 0.34
C GLU A 60 10.31 -25.33 -0.97
N SER A 61 9.61 -26.43 -1.23
CA SER A 61 9.81 -27.18 -2.46
C SER A 61 9.40 -26.41 -3.73
N LYS A 62 8.42 -25.51 -3.62
CA LYS A 62 7.98 -24.68 -4.76
C LYS A 62 8.93 -23.50 -5.01
N TYR A 63 9.44 -22.89 -3.95
CA TYR A 63 10.45 -21.82 -4.05
C TYR A 63 11.81 -22.36 -4.46
N LEU A 64 12.23 -23.53 -3.96
CA LEU A 64 13.45 -24.20 -4.37
C LEU A 64 13.40 -24.59 -5.84
N LYS A 65 12.29 -25.12 -6.33
CA LYS A 65 12.08 -25.39 -7.76
C LYS A 65 12.20 -24.14 -8.62
N LEU A 66 11.76 -22.97 -8.11
CA LEU A 66 11.90 -21.69 -8.82
C LEU A 66 13.35 -21.19 -8.82
N SER A 67 14.10 -21.40 -7.72
CA SER A 67 15.52 -21.02 -7.64
C SER A 67 16.40 -21.87 -8.54
N ASP A 68 16.02 -23.12 -8.79
CA ASP A 68 16.74 -24.06 -9.66
C ASP A 68 16.34 -23.92 -11.14
N THR A 69 15.37 -23.03 -11.46
CA THR A 69 14.93 -22.82 -12.84
C THR A 69 15.99 -22.01 -13.61
N PRO A 70 16.46 -22.49 -14.78
CA PRO A 70 17.41 -21.76 -15.59
C PRO A 70 16.89 -20.38 -15.98
N ASP A 71 17.78 -19.37 -15.98
CA ASP A 71 17.45 -17.97 -16.29
C ASP A 71 16.75 -17.81 -17.65
N GLU A 72 17.06 -18.67 -18.60
CA GLU A 72 16.45 -18.67 -19.94
C GLU A 72 14.93 -18.96 -19.94
N GLN A 73 14.43 -19.63 -18.90
CA GLN A 73 13.00 -19.96 -18.74
C GLN A 73 12.28 -18.91 -17.90
N LEU A 74 13.01 -18.02 -17.26
CA LEU A 74 12.43 -16.95 -16.44
C LEU A 74 12.04 -15.75 -17.32
N PRO A 75 10.95 -15.04 -16.99
CA PRO A 75 10.62 -13.79 -17.66
C PRO A 75 11.67 -12.74 -17.34
N SER A 76 11.92 -11.80 -18.28
CA SER A 76 12.83 -10.69 -18.02
C SER A 76 12.40 -9.88 -16.79
N LEU A 77 13.35 -9.30 -16.07
CA LEU A 77 13.12 -8.51 -14.87
C LEU A 77 12.08 -7.41 -15.10
N LEU A 78 12.19 -6.69 -16.21
CA LEU A 78 11.27 -5.61 -16.56
C LEU A 78 9.84 -6.13 -16.81
N SER A 79 9.71 -7.28 -17.48
CA SER A 79 8.43 -7.94 -17.67
C SER A 79 7.82 -8.34 -16.31
N SER A 80 8.61 -8.95 -15.42
CA SER A 80 8.16 -9.40 -14.12
C SER A 80 7.69 -8.26 -13.22
N LEU A 81 8.33 -7.10 -13.31
CA LEU A 81 7.98 -5.92 -12.53
C LEU A 81 6.81 -5.11 -13.15
N SER A 82 6.51 -5.30 -14.42
CA SER A 82 5.51 -4.48 -15.13
C SER A 82 4.12 -4.48 -14.49
N PRO A 83 3.57 -5.56 -13.92
CA PRO A 83 2.27 -5.54 -13.24
C PRO A 83 2.23 -4.64 -12.01
N ILE A 84 3.38 -4.37 -11.41
CA ILE A 84 3.50 -3.49 -10.24
C ILE A 84 3.84 -2.07 -10.68
N LEU A 85 4.83 -1.92 -11.57
CA LEU A 85 5.33 -0.61 -11.98
C LEU A 85 4.32 0.17 -12.81
N ILE A 86 3.57 -0.48 -13.71
CA ILE A 86 2.62 0.21 -14.58
C ILE A 86 1.51 0.89 -13.77
N PRO A 87 0.78 0.24 -12.85
CA PRO A 87 -0.18 0.93 -11.99
C PRO A 87 0.42 2.08 -11.19
N VAL A 88 1.62 1.89 -10.62
CA VAL A 88 2.30 2.93 -9.84
C VAL A 88 2.62 4.15 -10.70
N ILE A 89 3.16 3.93 -11.91
CA ILE A 89 3.50 5.01 -12.85
C ILE A 89 2.23 5.74 -13.33
N LEU A 90 1.15 5.02 -13.61
CA LEU A 90 -0.11 5.62 -14.04
C LEU A 90 -0.74 6.46 -12.93
N LEU A 91 -0.79 5.95 -11.69
CA LEU A 91 -1.34 6.67 -10.53
C LEU A 91 -0.50 7.90 -10.18
N ALA A 92 0.82 7.74 -10.07
CA ALA A 92 1.73 8.85 -9.77
C ALA A 92 1.79 9.87 -10.93
N GLY A 93 1.83 9.37 -12.17
CA GLY A 93 1.87 10.19 -13.37
C GLY A 93 0.63 11.08 -13.52
N LYS A 94 -0.57 10.54 -13.28
CA LYS A 94 -1.80 11.32 -13.23
C LYS A 94 -1.68 12.51 -12.27
N SER A 95 -1.26 12.25 -11.04
CA SER A 95 -1.13 13.28 -10.00
C SER A 95 -0.13 14.36 -10.38
N LEU A 96 1.03 13.95 -10.90
CA LEU A 96 2.05 14.89 -11.33
C LEU A 96 1.58 15.75 -12.51
N LEU A 97 0.93 15.13 -13.51
CA LEU A 97 0.45 15.86 -14.69
C LEU A 97 -0.71 16.81 -14.35
N LEU A 98 -1.59 16.43 -13.41
CA LEU A 98 -2.66 17.32 -12.95
C LEU A 98 -2.10 18.58 -12.28
N GLN A 99 -0.95 18.52 -11.61
CA GLN A 99 -0.31 19.70 -11.02
C GLN A 99 0.18 20.69 -12.08
N PHE A 100 0.46 20.22 -13.29
CA PHE A 100 0.89 21.04 -14.44
C PHE A 100 -0.18 21.19 -15.50
N SER A 101 -1.44 20.92 -15.19
CA SER A 101 -2.57 20.90 -16.14
C SER A 101 -2.70 22.18 -16.97
N ASP A 102 -2.58 23.36 -16.34
CA ASP A 102 -2.69 24.64 -17.01
C ASP A 102 -1.59 24.84 -18.07
N THR A 103 -0.38 24.44 -17.75
CA THR A 103 0.78 24.53 -18.65
C THR A 103 0.66 23.54 -19.80
N LEU A 104 0.22 22.34 -19.52
CA LEU A 104 0.04 21.28 -20.51
C LEU A 104 -1.08 21.64 -21.51
N ASN A 105 -2.20 22.15 -21.01
CA ASN A 105 -3.32 22.58 -21.88
C ASN A 105 -2.91 23.76 -22.78
N LYS A 106 -2.17 24.74 -22.26
CA LYS A 106 -1.68 25.87 -23.06
C LYS A 106 -0.71 25.46 -24.17
N ASN A 107 0.07 24.40 -23.94
CA ASN A 107 1.05 23.88 -24.89
C ASN A 107 0.48 22.81 -25.85
N GLY A 108 -0.83 22.58 -25.87
CA GLY A 108 -1.47 21.59 -26.73
C GLY A 108 -1.34 20.13 -26.32
N TRP A 109 -0.87 19.87 -25.09
CA TRP A 109 -0.70 18.50 -24.54
C TRP A 109 -1.93 18.03 -23.74
N GLY A 110 -3.08 18.69 -23.90
CA GLY A 110 -4.34 18.34 -23.20
C GLY A 110 -4.76 16.88 -23.41
N GLY A 111 -4.61 16.35 -24.64
CA GLY A 111 -4.94 14.95 -24.92
C GLY A 111 -4.07 13.93 -24.17
N LEU A 112 -2.82 14.26 -23.89
CA LEU A 112 -1.95 13.42 -23.05
C LEU A 112 -2.42 13.46 -21.61
N LEU A 113 -2.83 14.62 -21.11
CA LEU A 113 -3.38 14.79 -19.77
C LEU A 113 -4.65 13.94 -19.61
N ASP A 114 -5.58 14.03 -20.57
CA ASP A 114 -6.83 13.25 -20.53
C ASP A 114 -6.58 11.74 -20.54
N LEU A 115 -5.61 11.28 -21.31
CA LEU A 115 -5.21 9.88 -21.35
C LEU A 115 -4.68 9.42 -19.97
N PHE A 116 -3.82 10.21 -19.33
CA PHE A 116 -3.30 9.88 -18.00
C PHE A 116 -4.36 10.02 -16.91
N VAL A 117 -5.31 10.93 -17.04
CA VAL A 117 -6.45 11.04 -16.12
C VAL A 117 -7.31 9.78 -16.20
N LEU A 118 -7.55 9.27 -17.40
CA LEU A 118 -8.31 8.03 -17.62
C LEU A 118 -7.55 6.80 -17.14
N LEU A 119 -6.33 6.56 -17.64
CA LEU A 119 -5.55 5.37 -17.32
C LEU A 119 -5.03 5.37 -15.87
N GLY A 120 -4.82 6.54 -15.28
CA GLY A 120 -4.43 6.72 -13.89
C GLY A 120 -5.62 6.75 -12.91
N ASP A 121 -6.84 6.38 -13.37
CA ASP A 121 -7.89 6.02 -12.43
C ASP A 121 -7.49 4.76 -11.65
N LYS A 122 -7.71 4.77 -10.33
CA LYS A 122 -7.24 3.68 -9.46
C LYS A 122 -7.77 2.30 -9.89
N ASN A 123 -9.03 2.24 -10.33
CA ASN A 123 -9.64 0.98 -10.73
C ASN A 123 -9.07 0.51 -12.07
N ILE A 124 -8.89 1.43 -13.02
CA ILE A 124 -8.34 1.14 -14.36
C ILE A 124 -6.88 0.72 -14.24
N ALA A 125 -6.06 1.50 -13.53
CA ALA A 125 -4.63 1.21 -13.35
C ALA A 125 -4.40 -0.15 -12.68
N LEU A 126 -5.13 -0.45 -11.59
CA LEU A 126 -5.01 -1.74 -10.89
C LEU A 126 -5.53 -2.91 -11.74
N THR A 127 -6.61 -2.71 -12.49
CA THR A 127 -7.13 -3.73 -13.40
C THR A 127 -6.12 -4.04 -14.50
N LEU A 128 -5.48 -3.03 -15.09
CA LEU A 128 -4.40 -3.22 -16.07
C LEU A 128 -3.22 -4.00 -15.46
N GLY A 129 -2.81 -3.69 -14.23
CA GLY A 129 -1.79 -4.46 -13.52
C GLY A 129 -2.18 -5.92 -13.33
N ALA A 130 -3.41 -6.19 -12.92
CA ALA A 130 -3.92 -7.55 -12.74
C ALA A 130 -3.97 -8.33 -14.07
N LEU A 131 -4.42 -7.69 -15.17
CA LEU A 131 -4.44 -8.31 -16.49
C LEU A 131 -3.04 -8.61 -17.01
N LEU A 132 -2.06 -7.74 -16.75
CA LEU A 132 -0.66 -7.99 -17.10
C LEU A 132 -0.08 -9.16 -16.32
N ALA A 133 -0.34 -9.23 -15.01
CA ALA A 133 0.06 -10.36 -14.17
C ALA A 133 -0.55 -11.68 -14.68
N LEU A 134 -1.85 -11.68 -14.99
CA LEU A 134 -2.54 -12.84 -15.52
C LEU A 134 -1.95 -13.27 -16.88
N ARG A 135 -1.69 -12.33 -17.78
CA ARG A 135 -1.05 -12.61 -19.07
C ARG A 135 0.33 -13.24 -18.89
N GLN A 136 1.14 -12.75 -17.96
CA GLN A 136 2.45 -13.31 -17.68
C GLN A 136 2.35 -14.74 -17.16
N LEU A 137 1.42 -14.97 -16.22
CA LEU A 137 1.18 -16.29 -15.68
C LEU A 137 0.74 -17.28 -16.78
N MET A 138 -0.14 -16.84 -17.69
CA MET A 138 -0.59 -17.66 -18.82
C MET A 138 0.52 -17.94 -19.86
N LYS A 139 1.47 -17.05 -20.02
CA LYS A 139 2.62 -17.22 -20.93
C LYS A 139 3.77 -18.01 -20.31
N SER A 140 3.79 -18.14 -18.99
CA SER A 140 4.81 -18.88 -18.28
C SER A 140 4.72 -20.37 -18.65
N LYS A 141 5.86 -20.95 -19.06
CA LYS A 141 5.99 -22.36 -19.32
C LYS A 141 6.22 -23.18 -18.03
N ILE A 142 6.43 -22.50 -16.92
CA ILE A 142 6.76 -23.10 -15.62
C ILE A 142 5.49 -23.62 -14.92
N PHE A 143 4.34 -22.98 -15.19
CA PHE A 143 3.08 -23.30 -14.53
C PHE A 143 2.14 -24.07 -15.44
N SER A 144 1.57 -25.15 -14.91
CA SER A 144 0.53 -25.92 -15.57
C SER A 144 -0.84 -25.21 -15.45
N LYS A 145 -1.82 -25.66 -16.25
CA LYS A 145 -3.20 -25.12 -16.15
C LYS A 145 -3.83 -25.27 -14.76
N PRO A 146 -3.64 -26.39 -14.03
CA PRO A 146 -4.09 -26.50 -12.64
C PRO A 146 -3.46 -25.45 -11.71
N ASP A 147 -2.14 -25.19 -11.86
CA ASP A 147 -1.43 -24.19 -11.06
C ASP A 147 -1.97 -22.77 -11.29
N LEU A 148 -2.37 -22.47 -12.54
CA LEU A 148 -3.01 -21.20 -12.89
C LEU A 148 -4.32 -21.02 -12.14
N SER A 149 -5.19 -22.03 -12.18
CA SER A 149 -6.49 -22.02 -11.50
C SER A 149 -6.33 -21.85 -9.99
N GLU A 150 -5.38 -22.57 -9.40
CA GLU A 150 -5.09 -22.47 -7.96
C GLU A 150 -4.51 -21.11 -7.57
N SER A 151 -3.63 -20.56 -8.39
CA SER A 151 -3.07 -19.21 -8.18
C SER A 151 -4.16 -18.12 -8.22
N VAL A 152 -5.07 -18.19 -9.19
CA VAL A 152 -6.21 -17.26 -9.28
C VAL A 152 -7.14 -17.44 -8.08
N LYS A 153 -7.48 -18.67 -7.70
CA LYS A 153 -8.32 -18.97 -6.53
C LYS A 153 -7.70 -18.44 -5.25
N SER A 154 -6.42 -18.68 -5.03
CA SER A 154 -5.68 -18.19 -3.85
C SER A 154 -5.65 -16.65 -3.81
N SER A 155 -5.46 -16.01 -4.96
CA SER A 155 -5.49 -14.55 -5.07
C SER A 155 -6.86 -13.96 -4.74
N LEU A 156 -7.95 -14.59 -5.24
CA LEU A 156 -9.32 -14.19 -4.93
C LEU A 156 -9.67 -14.40 -3.45
N GLN A 157 -9.22 -15.50 -2.86
CA GLN A 157 -9.40 -15.75 -1.43
C GLN A 157 -8.68 -14.68 -0.59
N GLY A 158 -7.42 -14.35 -0.95
CA GLY A 158 -6.68 -13.28 -0.31
C GLY A 158 -7.36 -11.91 -0.44
N ALA A 159 -7.87 -11.59 -1.62
CA ALA A 159 -8.64 -10.37 -1.87
C ALA A 159 -9.92 -10.32 -1.02
N GLY A 160 -10.65 -11.43 -0.90
CA GLY A 160 -11.85 -11.53 -0.06
C GLY A 160 -11.56 -11.23 1.41
N VAL A 161 -10.48 -11.77 1.95
CA VAL A 161 -10.04 -11.47 3.32
C VAL A 161 -9.72 -9.99 3.49
N ILE A 162 -9.01 -9.38 2.54
CA ILE A 162 -8.66 -7.96 2.57
C ILE A 162 -9.93 -7.09 2.54
N ILE A 163 -10.89 -7.40 1.67
CA ILE A 163 -12.17 -6.69 1.58
C ILE A 163 -12.92 -6.77 2.92
N LEU A 164 -13.00 -7.96 3.50
CA LEU A 164 -13.67 -8.17 4.77
C LEU A 164 -13.01 -7.36 5.90
N ILE A 165 -11.70 -7.45 6.04
CA ILE A 165 -10.94 -6.72 7.06
C ILE A 165 -11.11 -5.20 6.87
N THR A 166 -11.04 -4.72 5.63
CA THR A 166 -11.19 -3.29 5.33
C THR A 166 -12.60 -2.82 5.65
N GLY A 167 -13.63 -3.58 5.25
CA GLY A 167 -15.02 -3.28 5.56
C GLY A 167 -15.32 -3.27 7.06
N MET A 168 -14.82 -4.26 7.80
CA MET A 168 -14.97 -4.31 9.26
C MET A 168 -14.22 -3.17 9.96
N GLY A 169 -13.00 -2.83 9.49
CA GLY A 169 -12.23 -1.71 10.00
C GLY A 169 -12.92 -0.37 9.77
N GLY A 170 -13.48 -0.17 8.57
CA GLY A 170 -14.29 1.01 8.24
C GLY A 170 -15.55 1.12 9.09
N ALA A 171 -16.28 0.02 9.26
CA ALA A 171 -17.47 -0.01 10.12
C ALA A 171 -17.12 0.32 11.59
N PHE A 172 -16.04 -0.26 12.10
CA PHE A 172 -15.55 0.03 13.45
C PHE A 172 -15.12 1.50 13.59
N GLY A 173 -14.38 2.03 12.61
CA GLY A 173 -14.02 3.44 12.56
C GLY A 173 -15.24 4.36 12.55
N GLY A 174 -16.26 4.02 11.74
CA GLY A 174 -17.52 4.76 11.70
C GLY A 174 -18.28 4.76 13.04
N ILE A 175 -18.26 3.65 13.78
CA ILE A 175 -18.82 3.58 15.14
C ILE A 175 -18.03 4.48 16.10
N LEU A 176 -16.69 4.45 16.02
CA LEU A 176 -15.84 5.29 16.88
C LEU A 176 -16.05 6.79 16.61
N GLN A 177 -16.26 7.19 15.36
CA GLN A 177 -16.59 8.58 15.00
C GLN A 177 -17.93 9.04 15.59
N GLN A 178 -18.88 8.13 15.81
CA GLN A 178 -20.16 8.45 16.46
C GLN A 178 -20.06 8.55 18.00
N THR A 179 -18.92 8.14 18.56
CA THR A 179 -18.64 8.30 19.99
C THR A 179 -17.99 9.65 20.27
N SER A 180 -18.01 10.09 21.53
CA SER A 180 -17.30 11.30 21.97
C SER A 180 -15.77 11.18 21.94
N LEU A 181 -15.21 9.99 21.67
CA LEU A 181 -13.78 9.75 21.72
C LEU A 181 -13.00 10.66 20.76
N GLY A 182 -13.45 10.83 19.54
CA GLY A 182 -12.84 11.74 18.57
C GLY A 182 -12.84 13.19 19.06
N LEU A 183 -13.95 13.63 19.64
CA LEU A 183 -14.11 14.97 20.22
C LEU A 183 -13.23 15.15 21.47
N GLU A 184 -13.14 14.15 22.33
CA GLU A 184 -12.29 14.21 23.54
C GLU A 184 -10.80 14.27 23.18
N VAL A 185 -10.37 13.46 22.22
CA VAL A 185 -8.98 13.51 21.71
C VAL A 185 -8.72 14.85 21.01
N SER A 186 -9.66 15.35 20.19
CA SER A 186 -9.58 16.66 19.56
C SER A 186 -9.46 17.78 20.59
N ASN A 187 -10.34 17.80 21.59
CA ASN A 187 -10.31 18.78 22.68
C ASN A 187 -9.01 18.71 23.49
N PHE A 188 -8.49 17.50 23.73
CA PHE A 188 -7.20 17.33 24.42
C PHE A 188 -6.05 17.93 23.62
N VAL A 189 -5.98 17.64 22.32
CA VAL A 189 -4.93 18.16 21.44
C VAL A 189 -5.04 19.69 21.28
N SER A 190 -6.26 20.20 21.10
CA SER A 190 -6.51 21.65 20.91
C SER A 190 -6.22 22.47 22.16
N ARG A 191 -6.48 21.93 23.37
CA ARG A 191 -6.19 22.61 24.64
C ARG A 191 -4.71 22.79 24.93
N GLN A 192 -3.86 21.99 24.30
CA GLN A 192 -2.42 22.00 24.56
C GLN A 192 -1.66 22.91 23.58
N GLU A 193 -2.33 23.63 22.68
CA GLU A 193 -1.71 24.42 21.59
C GLU A 193 -0.64 23.66 20.79
N PHE A 194 -0.76 22.35 20.77
CA PHE A 194 0.10 21.49 19.99
C PHE A 194 -0.25 21.67 18.51
N GLY A 195 0.64 22.27 17.73
CA GLY A 195 0.46 22.42 16.28
C GLY A 195 0.36 21.09 15.53
N SER A 196 0.30 21.15 14.22
CA SER A 196 0.16 19.99 13.30
C SER A 196 1.13 18.84 13.60
N LEU A 197 2.27 19.10 14.22
CA LEU A 197 3.26 18.10 14.60
C LEU A 197 2.74 17.18 15.71
N ALA A 198 1.93 17.68 16.64
CA ALA A 198 1.34 16.85 17.69
C ALA A 198 0.31 15.85 17.13
N ILE A 199 -0.47 16.29 16.15
CA ILE A 199 -1.44 15.41 15.45
C ILE A 199 -0.69 14.26 14.80
N LEU A 200 0.44 14.50 14.15
CA LEU A 200 1.29 13.47 13.56
C LEU A 200 1.82 12.50 14.62
N VAL A 201 2.27 13.02 15.76
CA VAL A 201 2.77 12.19 16.87
C VAL A 201 1.66 11.32 17.46
N VAL A 202 0.48 11.88 17.71
CA VAL A 202 -0.69 11.13 18.19
C VAL A 202 -1.10 10.06 17.19
N ALA A 203 -1.19 10.40 15.90
CA ALA A 203 -1.52 9.45 14.84
C ALA A 203 -0.51 8.32 14.76
N TYR A 204 0.79 8.63 14.86
CA TYR A 204 1.87 7.65 14.85
C TYR A 204 1.78 6.69 16.03
N PHE A 205 1.65 7.20 17.25
CA PHE A 205 1.57 6.35 18.45
C PHE A 205 0.29 5.51 18.47
N THR A 206 -0.86 6.10 18.13
CA THR A 206 -2.13 5.37 18.02
C THR A 206 -2.03 4.22 17.04
N THR A 207 -1.54 4.50 15.82
CA THR A 207 -1.35 3.48 14.80
C THR A 207 -0.35 2.41 15.23
N SER A 208 0.74 2.81 15.91
CA SER A 208 1.77 1.87 16.38
C SER A 208 1.22 0.93 17.45
N VAL A 209 0.47 1.44 18.43
CA VAL A 209 -0.15 0.63 19.49
C VAL A 209 -1.14 -0.38 18.87
N ILE A 210 -2.02 0.09 17.98
CA ILE A 210 -2.97 -0.78 17.29
C ILE A 210 -2.22 -1.81 16.44
N ARG A 211 -1.15 -1.41 15.75
CA ARG A 211 -0.32 -2.30 14.93
C ARG A 211 0.33 -3.41 15.75
N ILE A 212 0.85 -3.09 16.93
CA ILE A 212 1.44 -4.06 17.85
C ILE A 212 0.37 -5.03 18.37
N ALA A 213 -0.80 -4.50 18.75
CA ALA A 213 -1.89 -5.31 19.30
C ALA A 213 -2.50 -6.26 18.25
N GLN A 214 -2.71 -5.79 17.01
CA GLN A 214 -3.43 -6.54 15.98
C GLN A 214 -2.51 -7.30 15.00
N GLY A 215 -1.24 -6.95 14.93
CA GLY A 215 -0.29 -7.59 14.01
C GLY A 215 -0.48 -7.25 12.53
N SER A 216 -1.54 -6.54 12.13
CA SER A 216 -1.87 -6.17 10.75
C SER A 216 -1.71 -4.67 10.50
N ALA A 217 -0.88 -4.29 9.52
CA ALA A 217 -0.69 -2.89 9.16
C ALA A 217 -1.94 -2.28 8.51
N THR A 218 -2.65 -3.04 7.67
CA THR A 218 -3.87 -2.57 7.01
C THR A 218 -4.96 -2.29 8.04
N VAL A 219 -5.21 -3.22 8.96
CA VAL A 219 -6.20 -3.04 10.03
C VAL A 219 -5.82 -1.85 10.92
N ALA A 220 -4.55 -1.74 11.31
CA ALA A 220 -4.08 -0.63 12.14
C ALA A 220 -4.31 0.72 11.47
N MET A 221 -4.02 0.86 10.18
CA MET A 221 -4.25 2.11 9.44
C MET A 221 -5.74 2.44 9.33
N VAL A 222 -6.58 1.47 8.96
CA VAL A 222 -8.02 1.68 8.82
C VAL A 222 -8.68 2.02 10.16
N THR A 223 -8.27 1.35 11.24
CA THR A 223 -8.78 1.67 12.59
C THR A 223 -8.29 3.03 13.07
N SER A 224 -7.01 3.34 12.84
CA SER A 224 -6.42 4.61 13.28
C SER A 224 -7.06 5.80 12.59
N ILE A 225 -7.35 5.72 11.28
CA ILE A 225 -8.01 6.82 10.58
C ILE A 225 -9.41 7.08 11.12
N GLY A 226 -10.13 6.06 11.57
CA GLY A 226 -11.42 6.22 12.24
C GLY A 226 -11.32 6.96 13.57
N ILE A 227 -10.17 6.88 14.26
CA ILE A 227 -9.94 7.57 15.55
C ILE A 227 -9.38 8.98 15.32
N VAL A 228 -8.39 9.12 14.44
CA VAL A 228 -7.57 10.33 14.28
C VAL A 228 -8.03 11.18 13.10
N GLY A 229 -8.86 10.64 12.19
CA GLY A 229 -9.29 11.33 10.96
C GLY A 229 -9.92 12.69 11.23
N GLY A 230 -10.82 12.76 12.22
CA GLY A 230 -11.44 14.03 12.60
C GLY A 230 -10.47 15.09 13.16
N LEU A 231 -9.33 14.66 13.72
CA LEU A 231 -8.27 15.58 14.16
C LEU A 231 -7.50 16.16 12.97
N VAL A 232 -7.27 15.33 11.96
CA VAL A 232 -6.54 15.74 10.74
C VAL A 232 -7.37 16.77 9.97
N GLU A 233 -8.68 16.56 9.84
CA GLU A 233 -9.58 17.52 9.19
C GLU A 233 -9.61 18.89 9.93
N GLN A 234 -9.60 18.89 11.27
CA GLN A 234 -9.61 20.11 12.07
C GLN A 234 -8.27 20.82 12.19
N GLY A 235 -7.17 20.09 12.08
CA GLY A 235 -5.83 20.62 12.33
C GLY A 235 -5.01 20.95 11.08
N LEU A 236 -5.49 20.58 9.89
CA LEU A 236 -4.86 20.85 8.59
C LEU A 236 -5.71 21.73 7.66
N GLY A 237 -6.91 22.14 8.09
CA GLY A 237 -7.80 23.07 7.41
C GLY A 237 -7.46 24.56 7.81
#